data_3bb4cb9018c43369637bf4e727a5b719
#
_entry.id   3bb4cb9018c43369637bf4e727a5b719
#
_cell.length_a   1.000
_cell.length_b   1.000
_cell.length_c   1.000
_cell.angle_alpha   90.00
_cell.angle_beta   90.00
_cell.angle_gamma   90.00
#
_symmetry.space_group_name_H-M   'P 1'
#
loop_
_entity.id
_entity.type
_entity.pdbx_description
1 polymer ?
#
loop_
_entity_poly.entity_id
_entity_poly.type
_entity_poly.pdbx_seq_one_letter_code
_entity_poly.pdbx_strand_id
1 'polypeptide(L)'
;MGGAALALLGSPVPACSSPPAPPAVDELEAQLTLARRDSELATAAAVGASQPVNAALIEVAAERTKHAQALTTEIARLAVNPTSTSRETTTPTTPTPAAAAPPPPLADVVRSLRASADSARQLAGTSSGYRAGLLGSIAASCTASYTVALAFGATSS
;
A
#
# COMPACT_ATOMS: atom_id res chain seq x y z
N MET A 1 34.87 -54.76 -32.06
CA MET A 1 33.42 -54.44 -32.10
C MET A 1 33.12 -53.70 -30.84
N GLY A 2 33.08 -52.34 -30.88
CA GLY A 2 32.86 -51.50 -29.75
C GLY A 2 31.43 -50.91 -29.83
N GLY A 3 30.61 -51.18 -28.83
CA GLY A 3 29.29 -50.60 -28.69
C GLY A 3 29.37 -49.37 -27.79
N ALA A 4 29.06 -48.18 -28.36
CA ALA A 4 28.93 -46.95 -27.64
C ALA A 4 27.52 -46.83 -27.11
N ALA A 5 27.31 -46.80 -25.78
CA ALA A 5 26.05 -46.51 -25.13
C ALA A 5 25.90 -44.98 -25.01
N LEU A 6 24.90 -44.39 -25.70
CA LEU A 6 24.53 -43.01 -25.51
C LEU A 6 23.60 -42.92 -24.24
N ALA A 7 24.08 -42.28 -23.20
CA ALA A 7 23.29 -41.89 -22.07
C ALA A 7 22.54 -40.59 -22.40
N LEU A 8 21.22 -40.67 -22.52
CA LEU A 8 20.33 -39.49 -22.61
C LEU A 8 20.18 -38.85 -21.22
N LEU A 9 20.88 -37.74 -21.03
CA LEU A 9 20.69 -36.85 -19.87
C LEU A 9 19.35 -36.12 -20.03
N GLY A 10 18.34 -36.62 -19.36
CA GLY A 10 17.06 -35.93 -19.23
C GLY A 10 17.25 -34.68 -18.38
N SER A 11 17.19 -33.49 -18.98
CA SER A 11 17.17 -32.21 -18.27
C SER A 11 15.85 -32.09 -17.49
N PRO A 12 15.90 -31.75 -16.19
CA PRO A 12 14.66 -31.45 -15.46
C PRO A 12 14.04 -30.18 -16.03
N VAL A 13 12.84 -30.29 -16.56
CA VAL A 13 12.02 -29.14 -16.97
C VAL A 13 11.68 -28.36 -15.70
N PRO A 14 11.99 -27.05 -15.60
CA PRO A 14 11.55 -26.26 -14.44
C PRO A 14 10.02 -26.30 -14.40
N ALA A 15 9.48 -26.82 -13.30
CA ALA A 15 8.06 -26.75 -13.03
C ALA A 15 7.66 -25.28 -13.02
N CYS A 16 6.84 -24.85 -13.99
CA CYS A 16 6.22 -23.54 -13.99
C CYS A 16 5.38 -23.45 -12.71
N SER A 17 5.90 -22.77 -11.69
CA SER A 17 5.13 -22.45 -10.51
C SER A 17 3.93 -21.64 -10.94
N SER A 18 2.74 -22.10 -10.61
CA SER A 18 1.50 -21.35 -10.86
C SER A 18 1.66 -19.94 -10.29
N PRO A 19 1.22 -18.88 -11.03
CA PRO A 19 1.28 -17.52 -10.50
C PRO A 19 0.54 -17.47 -9.15
N PRO A 20 1.03 -16.66 -8.19
CA PRO A 20 0.35 -16.48 -6.91
C PRO A 20 -1.10 -16.06 -7.13
N ALA A 21 -2.00 -16.60 -6.30
CA ALA A 21 -3.40 -16.19 -6.32
C ALA A 21 -3.50 -14.67 -6.09
N PRO A 22 -4.41 -13.97 -6.77
CA PRO A 22 -4.62 -12.55 -6.52
C PRO A 22 -5.09 -12.31 -5.09
N PRO A 23 -4.67 -11.18 -4.44
CA PRO A 23 -5.15 -10.84 -3.11
C PRO A 23 -6.67 -10.77 -3.07
N ALA A 24 -7.25 -11.23 -1.99
CA ALA A 24 -8.68 -11.11 -1.74
C ALA A 24 -9.08 -9.62 -1.69
N VAL A 25 -10.36 -9.33 -1.92
CA VAL A 25 -10.91 -7.98 -1.82
C VAL A 25 -10.64 -7.39 -0.43
N ASP A 26 -10.78 -8.21 0.63
CA ASP A 26 -10.53 -7.82 2.02
C ASP A 26 -9.10 -7.25 2.23
N GLU A 27 -8.09 -7.80 1.55
CA GLU A 27 -6.71 -7.32 1.63
C GLU A 27 -6.54 -5.95 0.95
N LEU A 28 -7.23 -5.72 -0.17
CA LEU A 28 -7.26 -4.41 -0.83
C LEU A 28 -8.05 -3.38 -0.03
N GLU A 29 -9.13 -3.78 0.64
CA GLU A 29 -9.89 -2.92 1.55
C GLU A 29 -9.06 -2.51 2.77
N ALA A 30 -8.23 -3.42 3.29
CA ALA A 30 -7.27 -3.08 4.34
C ALA A 30 -6.25 -2.03 3.86
N GLN A 31 -5.72 -2.15 2.63
CA GLN A 31 -4.83 -1.14 2.03
C GLN A 31 -5.54 0.20 1.80
N LEU A 32 -6.80 0.17 1.38
CA LEU A 32 -7.63 1.36 1.24
C LEU A 32 -7.83 2.09 2.58
N THR A 33 -8.09 1.34 3.63
CA THR A 33 -8.21 1.87 5.00
C THR A 33 -6.93 2.54 5.46
N LEU A 34 -5.77 1.90 5.24
CA LEU A 34 -4.46 2.49 5.52
C LEU A 34 -4.23 3.78 4.74
N ALA A 35 -4.58 3.80 3.45
CA ALA A 35 -4.41 4.97 2.61
C ALA A 35 -5.24 6.18 3.09
N ARG A 36 -6.49 5.96 3.47
CA ARG A 36 -7.38 7.01 4.02
C ARG A 36 -6.86 7.52 5.35
N ARG A 37 -6.52 6.61 6.27
CA ARG A 37 -5.96 6.97 7.58
C ARG A 37 -4.68 7.79 7.47
N ASP A 38 -3.76 7.41 6.59
CA ASP A 38 -2.51 8.14 6.39
C ASP A 38 -2.76 9.54 5.83
N SER A 39 -3.73 9.70 4.91
CA SER A 39 -4.12 10.99 4.38
C SER A 39 -4.68 11.91 5.48
N GLU A 40 -5.58 11.39 6.31
CA GLU A 40 -6.17 12.12 7.43
C GLU A 40 -5.11 12.51 8.46
N LEU A 41 -4.21 11.58 8.80
CA LEU A 41 -3.14 11.81 9.77
C LEU A 41 -2.15 12.87 9.29
N ALA A 42 -1.75 12.82 8.00
CA ALA A 42 -0.86 13.81 7.42
C ALA A 42 -1.53 15.20 7.34
N THR A 43 -2.81 15.26 6.99
CA THR A 43 -3.60 16.50 6.97
C THR A 43 -3.67 17.11 8.38
N ALA A 44 -3.96 16.31 9.40
CA ALA A 44 -4.03 16.78 10.78
C ALA A 44 -2.66 17.26 11.29
N ALA A 45 -1.58 16.54 10.96
CA ALA A 45 -0.23 16.91 11.35
C ALA A 45 0.25 18.21 10.68
N ALA A 46 -0.22 18.49 9.45
CA ALA A 46 0.12 19.70 8.73
C ALA A 46 -0.33 20.97 9.45
N VAL A 47 -1.45 20.93 10.18
CA VAL A 47 -2.00 22.10 10.91
C VAL A 47 -1.01 22.68 11.91
N GLY A 48 -0.22 21.82 12.59
CA GLY A 48 0.77 22.25 13.61
C GLY A 48 2.20 22.38 13.09
N ALA A 49 2.45 22.06 11.82
CA ALA A 49 3.80 22.01 11.27
C ALA A 49 4.25 23.36 10.68
N SER A 50 5.54 23.66 10.85
CA SER A 50 6.20 24.79 10.18
C SER A 50 6.59 24.43 8.74
N GLN A 51 6.80 25.44 7.90
CA GLN A 51 7.40 25.25 6.58
C GLN A 51 8.87 24.80 6.73
N PRO A 52 9.38 23.88 5.88
CA PRO A 52 8.75 23.24 4.71
C PRO A 52 7.96 21.96 5.05
N VAL A 53 7.90 21.54 6.31
CA VAL A 53 7.24 20.28 6.76
C VAL A 53 5.75 20.30 6.45
N ASN A 54 5.09 21.44 6.66
CA ASN A 54 3.67 21.60 6.32
C ASN A 54 3.40 21.27 4.84
N ALA A 55 4.18 21.85 3.92
CA ALA A 55 4.03 21.59 2.48
C ALA A 55 4.24 20.10 2.14
N ALA A 56 5.24 19.47 2.74
CA ALA A 56 5.50 18.04 2.55
C ALA A 56 4.35 17.17 3.07
N LEU A 57 3.76 17.49 4.21
CA LEU A 57 2.63 16.78 4.77
C LEU A 57 1.36 16.91 3.92
N ILE A 58 1.11 18.10 3.35
CA ILE A 58 0.00 18.31 2.41
C ILE A 58 0.18 17.44 1.16
N GLU A 59 1.39 17.36 0.61
CA GLU A 59 1.68 16.51 -0.55
C GLU A 59 1.51 15.03 -0.21
N VAL A 60 1.99 14.57 0.94
CA VAL A 60 1.77 13.19 1.42
C VAL A 60 0.28 12.89 1.53
N ALA A 61 -0.53 13.79 2.09
CA ALA A 61 -1.97 13.62 2.20
C ALA A 61 -2.64 13.48 0.82
N ALA A 62 -2.24 14.32 -0.14
CA ALA A 62 -2.74 14.26 -1.51
C ALA A 62 -2.37 12.96 -2.22
N GLU A 63 -1.13 12.49 -2.08
CA GLU A 63 -0.67 11.21 -2.64
C GLU A 63 -1.44 10.03 -2.02
N ARG A 64 -1.64 10.01 -0.71
CA ARG A 64 -2.41 8.94 -0.06
C ARG A 64 -3.88 8.93 -0.48
N THR A 65 -4.46 10.10 -0.75
CA THR A 65 -5.80 10.20 -1.33
C THR A 65 -5.86 9.58 -2.74
N LYS A 66 -4.87 9.83 -3.60
CA LYS A 66 -4.77 9.20 -4.93
C LYS A 66 -4.65 7.67 -4.82
N HIS A 67 -3.86 7.17 -3.87
CA HIS A 67 -3.75 5.74 -3.60
C HIS A 67 -5.10 5.13 -3.17
N ALA A 68 -5.84 5.81 -2.29
CA ALA A 68 -7.18 5.38 -1.88
C ALA A 68 -8.15 5.31 -3.08
N GLN A 69 -8.10 6.27 -3.98
CA GLN A 69 -8.92 6.28 -5.21
C GLN A 69 -8.56 5.10 -6.14
N ALA A 70 -7.28 4.85 -6.37
CA ALA A 70 -6.81 3.75 -7.20
C ALA A 70 -7.22 2.38 -6.62
N LEU A 71 -7.10 2.19 -5.30
CA LEU A 71 -7.54 0.98 -4.61
C LEU A 71 -9.06 0.80 -4.71
N THR A 72 -9.84 1.86 -4.53
CA THR A 72 -11.30 1.82 -4.69
C THR A 72 -11.69 1.38 -6.10
N THR A 73 -11.01 1.90 -7.12
CA THR A 73 -11.24 1.52 -8.53
C THR A 73 -10.93 0.04 -8.76
N GLU A 74 -9.83 -0.47 -8.20
CA GLU A 74 -9.45 -1.88 -8.36
C GLU A 74 -10.42 -2.81 -7.63
N ILE A 75 -10.86 -2.45 -6.42
CA ILE A 75 -11.88 -3.19 -5.66
C ILE A 75 -13.19 -3.27 -6.48
N ALA A 76 -13.64 -2.14 -7.03
CA ALA A 76 -14.85 -2.10 -7.86
C ALA A 76 -14.69 -2.97 -9.12
N ARG A 77 -13.52 -2.98 -9.76
CA ARG A 77 -13.23 -3.83 -10.91
C ARG A 77 -13.35 -5.32 -10.58
N LEU A 78 -12.91 -5.72 -9.40
CA LEU A 78 -13.02 -7.10 -8.93
C LEU A 78 -14.47 -7.49 -8.60
N ALA A 79 -15.26 -6.57 -8.06
CA ALA A 79 -16.67 -6.80 -7.75
C ALA A 79 -17.53 -7.02 -9.00
N VAL A 80 -17.16 -6.42 -10.15
CA VAL A 80 -17.86 -6.61 -11.44
C VAL A 80 -17.52 -7.96 -12.09
N ASN A 81 -16.38 -8.58 -11.72
CA ASN A 81 -15.97 -9.90 -12.19
C ASN A 81 -15.96 -10.90 -11.01
N PRO A 82 -17.11 -11.34 -10.52
CA PRO A 82 -17.19 -12.15 -9.32
C PRO A 82 -16.73 -13.58 -9.57
N THR A 83 -15.45 -13.84 -9.35
CA THR A 83 -14.95 -15.18 -9.04
C THR A 83 -14.76 -15.35 -7.51
N SER A 84 -15.30 -14.45 -6.70
CA SER A 84 -15.16 -14.48 -5.24
C SER A 84 -16.38 -13.86 -4.55
N THR A 85 -16.88 -14.61 -3.61
CA THR A 85 -18.01 -14.40 -2.72
C THR A 85 -18.09 -12.99 -2.12
N SER A 86 -19.23 -12.31 -2.30
CA SER A 86 -19.59 -11.05 -1.65
C SER A 86 -19.65 -11.19 -0.14
N ARG A 87 -19.05 -10.22 0.56
CA ARG A 87 -19.27 -10.01 1.99
C ARG A 87 -19.83 -8.60 2.20
N GLU A 88 -20.81 -8.52 3.10
CA GLU A 88 -21.63 -7.35 3.40
C GLU A 88 -20.82 -6.13 3.83
N THR A 89 -21.25 -4.99 3.33
CA THR A 89 -20.76 -3.63 3.64
C THR A 89 -21.20 -3.23 5.04
N THR A 90 -20.26 -2.98 5.94
CA THR A 90 -20.52 -2.29 7.20
C THR A 90 -20.60 -0.79 6.97
N THR A 91 -21.70 -0.20 7.40
CA THR A 91 -22.01 1.22 7.33
C THR A 91 -21.01 2.05 8.16
N PRO A 92 -20.46 3.15 7.65
CA PRO A 92 -19.60 4.02 8.43
C PRO A 92 -20.41 4.78 9.48
N THR A 93 -20.04 4.64 10.75
CA THR A 93 -20.54 5.46 11.85
C THR A 93 -19.92 6.84 11.75
N THR A 94 -20.75 7.88 11.64
CA THR A 94 -20.34 9.29 11.66
C THR A 94 -19.72 9.62 13.02
N PRO A 95 -18.47 10.11 13.11
CA PRO A 95 -17.92 10.54 14.38
C PRO A 95 -18.56 11.86 14.82
N THR A 96 -19.02 11.89 16.07
CA THR A 96 -19.38 13.10 16.80
C THR A 96 -18.17 14.02 16.90
N PRO A 97 -18.32 15.37 16.79
CA PRO A 97 -17.19 16.29 16.94
C PRO A 97 -16.63 16.20 18.37
N ALA A 98 -15.51 15.51 18.53
CA ALA A 98 -14.73 15.56 19.73
C ALA A 98 -13.96 16.89 19.78
N ALA A 99 -13.78 17.47 21.00
CA ALA A 99 -12.94 18.64 21.21
C ALA A 99 -11.60 18.47 20.48
N ALA A 100 -11.14 19.52 19.80
CA ALA A 100 -9.97 19.48 18.92
C ALA A 100 -8.76 18.93 19.68
N ALA A 101 -8.40 17.69 19.40
CA ALA A 101 -7.18 17.07 19.92
C ALA A 101 -5.96 17.83 19.36
N PRO A 102 -4.84 17.90 20.09
CA PRO A 102 -3.63 18.52 19.57
C PRO A 102 -3.19 17.82 18.27
N PRO A 103 -2.59 18.56 17.32
CA PRO A 103 -2.10 17.98 16.07
C PRO A 103 -1.17 16.79 16.33
N PRO A 104 -1.32 15.69 15.57
CA PRO A 104 -0.44 14.54 15.74
C PRO A 104 1.00 14.91 15.39
N PRO A 105 1.99 14.34 16.10
CA PRO A 105 3.39 14.60 15.82
C PRO A 105 3.83 13.97 14.47
N LEU A 106 4.81 14.59 13.82
CA LEU A 106 5.41 14.09 12.57
C LEU A 106 5.86 12.62 12.66
N ALA A 107 6.37 12.22 13.82
CA ALA A 107 6.80 10.83 14.07
C ALA A 107 5.68 9.81 13.89
N ASP A 108 4.44 10.17 14.16
CA ASP A 108 3.29 9.27 13.98
C ASP A 108 2.95 9.09 12.51
N VAL A 109 3.05 10.16 11.71
CA VAL A 109 2.90 10.09 10.24
C VAL A 109 3.97 9.18 9.64
N VAL A 110 5.24 9.39 10.01
CA VAL A 110 6.37 8.56 9.56
C VAL A 110 6.15 7.09 9.92
N ARG A 111 5.72 6.80 11.14
CA ARG A 111 5.45 5.43 11.59
C ARG A 111 4.31 4.78 10.79
N SER A 112 3.23 5.52 10.55
CA SER A 112 2.09 5.05 9.75
C SER A 112 2.50 4.75 8.31
N LEU A 113 3.23 5.64 7.66
CA LEU A 113 3.73 5.44 6.29
C LEU A 113 4.67 4.25 6.16
N ARG A 114 5.53 3.99 7.18
CA ARG A 114 6.38 2.78 7.20
C ARG A 114 5.54 1.51 7.25
N ALA A 115 4.56 1.45 8.15
CA ALA A 115 3.65 0.31 8.25
C ALA A 115 2.87 0.09 6.94
N SER A 116 2.39 1.16 6.31
CA SER A 116 1.71 1.11 5.01
C SER A 116 2.62 0.62 3.89
N ALA A 117 3.88 1.09 3.84
CA ALA A 117 4.87 0.64 2.86
C ALA A 117 5.19 -0.85 3.01
N ASP A 118 5.38 -1.32 4.24
CA ASP A 118 5.68 -2.72 4.53
C ASP A 118 4.51 -3.64 4.16
N SER A 119 3.29 -3.24 4.54
CA SER A 119 2.08 -3.98 4.21
C SER A 119 1.85 -4.06 2.70
N ALA A 120 1.95 -2.93 1.98
CA ALA A 120 1.79 -2.90 0.53
C ALA A 120 2.87 -3.72 -0.20
N ARG A 121 4.12 -3.69 0.28
CA ARG A 121 5.23 -4.48 -0.29
C ARG A 121 4.99 -5.97 -0.11
N GLN A 122 4.56 -6.43 1.06
CA GLN A 122 4.25 -7.83 1.31
C GLN A 122 3.15 -8.32 0.40
N LEU A 123 2.07 -7.53 0.26
CA LEU A 123 0.94 -7.88 -0.58
C LEU A 123 1.31 -7.84 -2.07
N ALA A 124 2.18 -6.93 -2.51
CA ALA A 124 2.70 -6.90 -3.88
C ALA A 124 3.44 -8.20 -4.23
N GLY A 125 4.20 -8.77 -3.28
CA GLY A 125 4.95 -10.02 -3.46
C GLY A 125 4.06 -11.25 -3.70
N THR A 126 2.83 -11.23 -3.23
CA THR A 126 1.84 -12.31 -3.44
C THR A 126 0.83 -12.01 -4.55
N SER A 127 0.90 -10.82 -5.13
CA SER A 127 0.04 -10.35 -6.22
C SER A 127 0.65 -10.58 -7.59
N SER A 128 -0.14 -10.42 -8.65
CA SER A 128 0.33 -10.49 -10.03
C SER A 128 -0.24 -9.37 -10.90
N GLY A 129 0.40 -9.11 -12.04
CA GLY A 129 -0.05 -8.16 -13.04
C GLY A 129 -0.24 -6.74 -12.48
N TYR A 130 -1.35 -6.11 -12.85
CA TYR A 130 -1.65 -4.72 -12.47
C TYR A 130 -1.65 -4.49 -10.95
N ARG A 131 -2.18 -5.44 -10.17
CA ARG A 131 -2.24 -5.31 -8.70
C ARG A 131 -0.87 -5.30 -8.05
N ALA A 132 0.04 -6.16 -8.51
CA ALA A 132 1.43 -6.14 -8.03
C ALA A 132 2.08 -4.78 -8.31
N GLY A 133 1.86 -4.22 -9.51
CA GLY A 133 2.35 -2.89 -9.88
C GLY A 133 1.75 -1.77 -9.03
N LEU A 134 0.43 -1.78 -8.81
CA LEU A 134 -0.26 -0.80 -7.98
C LEU A 134 0.27 -0.83 -6.53
N LEU A 135 0.32 -2.01 -5.91
CA LEU A 135 0.79 -2.16 -4.54
C LEU A 135 2.29 -1.83 -4.41
N GLY A 136 3.10 -2.21 -5.40
CA GLY A 136 4.51 -1.84 -5.46
C GLY A 136 4.72 -0.34 -5.56
N SER A 137 3.91 0.37 -6.36
CA SER A 137 3.97 1.83 -6.47
C SER A 137 3.55 2.53 -5.17
N ILE A 138 2.52 2.01 -4.48
CA ILE A 138 2.10 2.49 -3.16
C ILE A 138 3.24 2.33 -2.14
N ALA A 139 3.88 1.15 -2.10
CA ALA A 139 5.00 0.90 -1.20
C ALA A 139 6.18 1.84 -1.46
N ALA A 140 6.52 2.06 -2.73
CA ALA A 140 7.61 2.96 -3.13
C ALA A 140 7.30 4.42 -2.78
N SER A 141 6.08 4.91 -3.05
CA SER A 141 5.66 6.27 -2.70
C SER A 141 5.67 6.50 -1.19
N CYS A 142 5.11 5.58 -0.39
CA CYS A 142 5.19 5.69 1.07
C CYS A 142 6.64 5.72 1.56
N THR A 143 7.53 4.88 0.99
CA THR A 143 8.94 4.85 1.33
C THR A 143 9.62 6.18 1.02
N ALA A 144 9.41 6.76 -0.16
CA ALA A 144 9.94 8.06 -0.54
C ALA A 144 9.42 9.18 0.38
N SER A 145 8.14 9.12 0.77
CA SER A 145 7.54 10.09 1.68
C SER A 145 8.26 10.15 3.02
N TYR A 146 8.49 9.02 3.68
CA TYR A 146 9.13 9.05 5.00
C TYR A 146 10.66 9.12 4.95
N THR A 147 11.32 8.71 3.86
CA THR A 147 12.79 8.75 3.76
C THR A 147 13.32 10.05 3.16
N VAL A 148 12.52 10.72 2.35
CA VAL A 148 12.94 11.93 1.64
C VAL A 148 12.09 13.12 2.02
N ALA A 149 10.78 13.08 1.73
CA ALA A 149 9.93 14.27 1.88
C ALA A 149 9.80 14.74 3.34
N LEU A 150 9.71 13.83 4.30
CA LEU A 150 9.57 14.13 5.73
C LEU A 150 10.89 14.07 6.51
N ALA A 151 12.00 13.64 5.90
CA ALA A 151 13.30 13.55 6.57
C ALA A 151 13.84 14.93 7.02
N PHE A 152 13.56 15.97 6.27
CA PHE A 152 14.01 17.33 6.58
C PHE A 152 13.36 17.90 7.85
N GLY A 153 12.19 17.44 8.25
CA GLY A 153 11.52 17.86 9.47
C GLY A 153 12.09 17.25 10.74
N ALA A 154 12.75 16.10 10.64
CA ALA A 154 13.33 15.39 11.79
C ALA A 154 14.68 15.98 12.24
N THR A 155 15.34 16.78 11.40
CA THR A 155 16.66 17.38 11.69
C THR A 155 16.57 18.80 12.26
N SER A 156 15.36 19.37 12.39
CA SER A 156 15.12 20.76 12.80
C SER A 156 14.55 20.89 14.22
N SER A 157 14.64 19.84 15.05
CA SER A 157 14.13 19.79 16.44
C SER A 157 15.26 19.86 17.46
#